data_2822646288607d9593356bde6bba7b63
#
_entry.id   2822646288607d9593356bde6bba7b63
#
_cell.length_a   1.000
_cell.length_b   1.000
_cell.length_c   1.000
_cell.angle_alpha   90.00
_cell.angle_beta   90.00
_cell.angle_gamma   90.00
#
_symmetry.space_group_name_H-M   'P 1'
#
loop_
_entity.id
_entity.type
_entity.pdbx_description
1 polymer ?
#
loop_
_entity_poly.entity_id
_entity_poly.type
_entity_poly.pdbx_seq_one_letter_code
_entity_poly.pdbx_strand_id
1 'polypeptide(L)'
;LHYTDPRFWGWLYDMEHELRQNIPIFYYNIWDDWPAPQYNENFYESCDLIMNISKQTVSIVKEVAKNKPRTDWDCTYLPHGINEKFFYPIDKFGEEFKQVNTLRQQLTNDNIEFIVFYNNRNIRRKLPGDVILAFKHFCDQLSKEEADKCCLLMHTQPRDENGTDLPVVANTLAPDYKVYFSDKKLDTKQLNWLYNMADVTINMASNEGFGLGTCESLMAGTPIVVNVTGGLQDQCGFKLNDKFVTYKDYDEIKSFHDDRKWKDNPDLTWGDWVKPIWPSNRSLQGSIPTPYIFDDRCRWDDAGDKIKEWYDTSVEKRKEFGLRGREFVMSDESMMSSRWMCNNFIEHMDNAFDKWKPRKRYSLYKA
;
A
#
# COMPACT_ATOMS: atom_id res chain seq x y z
N LEU A 1 16.39 -15.36 8.66
CA LEU A 1 15.35 -14.42 8.28
C LEU A 1 14.15 -15.14 7.69
N HIS A 2 12.96 -14.77 8.12
CA HIS A 2 11.70 -15.19 7.51
C HIS A 2 10.79 -13.98 7.27
N TYR A 3 9.71 -14.18 6.51
CA TYR A 3 8.75 -13.14 6.13
C TYR A 3 7.33 -13.72 6.05
N THR A 4 6.33 -12.88 5.75
CA THR A 4 4.91 -13.22 5.70
C THR A 4 4.32 -13.54 7.08
N ASP A 5 3.21 -14.21 7.17
CA ASP A 5 2.56 -14.56 8.44
C ASP A 5 3.40 -15.56 9.23
N PRO A 6 3.74 -15.28 10.49
CA PRO A 6 4.61 -16.15 11.30
C PRO A 6 4.06 -17.56 11.49
N ARG A 7 2.75 -17.76 11.40
CA ARG A 7 2.10 -19.07 11.55
C ARG A 7 2.46 -20.07 10.44
N PHE A 8 2.92 -19.61 9.28
CA PHE A 8 3.47 -20.49 8.25
C PHE A 8 4.85 -21.06 8.62
N TRP A 9 5.48 -20.51 9.65
CA TRP A 9 6.81 -20.86 10.10
C TRP A 9 6.80 -21.61 11.45
N GLY A 10 5.72 -22.33 11.78
CA GLY A 10 5.54 -23.04 13.06
C GLY A 10 6.76 -23.88 13.44
N TRP A 11 7.31 -24.64 12.49
CA TRP A 11 8.52 -25.45 12.71
C TRP A 11 9.73 -24.62 13.19
N LEU A 12 9.88 -23.38 12.71
CA LEU A 12 10.96 -22.48 13.15
C LEU A 12 10.76 -22.06 14.61
N TYR A 13 9.53 -21.76 14.98
CA TYR A 13 9.19 -21.34 16.34
C TYR A 13 9.19 -22.50 17.33
N ASP A 14 8.87 -23.72 16.91
CA ASP A 14 9.01 -24.91 17.74
C ASP A 14 10.48 -25.18 18.15
N MET A 15 11.44 -24.76 17.30
CA MET A 15 12.88 -24.91 17.52
C MET A 15 13.57 -23.61 18.01
N GLU A 16 12.84 -22.51 18.24
CA GLU A 16 13.42 -21.19 18.46
C GLU A 16 14.44 -21.15 19.61
N HIS A 17 14.18 -21.88 20.71
CA HIS A 17 15.03 -21.89 21.87
C HIS A 17 16.38 -22.59 21.62
N GLU A 18 16.45 -23.54 20.69
CA GLU A 18 17.70 -24.19 20.26
C GLU A 18 18.45 -23.29 19.26
N LEU A 19 17.72 -22.74 18.27
CA LEU A 19 18.31 -21.91 17.24
C LEU A 19 18.94 -20.66 17.83
N ARG A 20 18.24 -19.97 18.73
CA ARG A 20 18.70 -18.71 19.34
C ARG A 20 19.87 -18.85 20.35
N GLN A 21 20.35 -20.06 20.57
CA GLN A 21 21.63 -20.31 21.25
C GLN A 21 22.82 -20.08 20.31
N ASN A 22 22.61 -20.12 18.99
CA ASN A 22 23.66 -20.09 17.98
C ASN A 22 23.45 -19.01 16.90
N ILE A 23 22.21 -18.73 16.54
CA ILE A 23 21.84 -17.78 15.49
C ILE A 23 20.61 -16.95 15.89
N PRO A 24 20.54 -15.67 15.50
CA PRO A 24 19.35 -14.85 15.72
C PRO A 24 18.23 -15.20 14.74
N ILE A 25 16.98 -14.92 15.16
CA ILE A 25 15.79 -14.99 14.29
C ILE A 25 15.38 -13.59 13.89
N PHE A 26 15.38 -13.31 12.59
CA PHE A 26 14.96 -12.06 12.01
C PHE A 26 13.64 -12.24 11.28
N TYR A 27 12.73 -11.28 11.43
CA TYR A 27 11.41 -11.30 10.85
C TYR A 27 11.14 -10.01 10.03
N TYR A 28 10.74 -10.18 8.77
CA TYR A 28 10.20 -9.12 7.95
C TYR A 28 8.68 -9.14 8.04
N ASN A 29 8.13 -8.23 8.84
CA ASN A 29 6.73 -8.21 9.24
C ASN A 29 5.89 -7.38 8.28
N ILE A 30 4.88 -8.02 7.69
CA ILE A 30 3.97 -7.43 6.70
C ILE A 30 2.55 -7.22 7.25
N TRP A 31 2.39 -7.05 8.56
CA TRP A 31 1.10 -6.88 9.20
C TRP A 31 0.40 -5.60 8.73
N ASP A 32 -0.91 -5.69 8.47
CA ASP A 32 -1.65 -4.66 7.75
C ASP A 32 -2.22 -3.57 8.67
N ASP A 33 -2.91 -3.92 9.79
CA ASP A 33 -3.71 -2.96 10.55
C ASP A 33 -3.95 -3.36 12.02
N TRP A 34 -4.57 -2.45 12.75
CA TRP A 34 -5.07 -2.60 14.10
C TRP A 34 -6.29 -3.56 14.17
N PRO A 35 -6.76 -4.02 15.36
CA PRO A 35 -6.11 -3.86 16.67
C PRO A 35 -4.81 -4.65 16.77
N ALA A 36 -3.96 -4.25 17.71
CA ALA A 36 -2.69 -4.95 17.94
C ALA A 36 -2.93 -6.48 18.10
N PRO A 37 -2.31 -7.32 17.25
CA PRO A 37 -2.57 -8.76 17.21
C PRO A 37 -1.90 -9.47 18.40
N GLN A 38 -2.53 -9.43 19.58
CA GLN A 38 -1.98 -10.04 20.79
C GLN A 38 -1.69 -11.54 20.63
N TYR A 39 -2.44 -12.21 19.73
CA TYR A 39 -2.20 -13.62 19.37
C TYR A 39 -0.87 -13.84 18.60
N ASN A 40 -0.16 -12.78 18.23
CA ASN A 40 1.18 -12.84 17.64
C ASN A 40 2.30 -12.58 18.68
N GLU A 41 1.98 -12.32 19.95
CA GLU A 41 2.96 -11.96 20.99
C GLU A 41 4.13 -12.95 21.05
N ASN A 42 3.84 -14.25 21.13
CA ASN A 42 4.87 -15.28 21.22
C ASN A 42 5.81 -15.29 20.00
N PHE A 43 5.27 -15.07 18.79
CA PHE A 43 6.08 -14.98 17.58
C PHE A 43 6.99 -13.76 17.60
N TYR A 44 6.45 -12.61 18.00
CA TYR A 44 7.25 -11.38 18.08
C TYR A 44 8.33 -11.50 19.16
N GLU A 45 8.03 -12.05 20.33
CA GLU A 45 9.01 -12.27 21.39
C GLU A 45 10.13 -13.25 21.00
N SER A 46 9.84 -14.19 20.11
CA SER A 46 10.81 -15.17 19.62
C SER A 46 11.77 -14.59 18.57
N CYS A 47 11.49 -13.39 18.03
CA CYS A 47 12.36 -12.73 17.06
C CYS A 47 13.38 -11.79 17.73
N ASP A 48 14.60 -11.77 17.22
CA ASP A 48 15.68 -10.90 17.68
C ASP A 48 15.69 -9.56 16.96
N LEU A 49 15.18 -9.51 15.71
CA LEU A 49 14.93 -8.30 14.91
C LEU A 49 13.61 -8.44 14.19
N ILE A 50 12.78 -7.43 14.28
CA ILE A 50 11.53 -7.28 13.49
C ILE A 50 11.64 -6.02 12.63
N MET A 51 11.68 -6.22 11.33
CA MET A 51 11.65 -5.15 10.33
C MET A 51 10.22 -5.02 9.82
N ASN A 52 9.62 -3.85 9.97
CA ASN A 52 8.20 -3.63 9.75
C ASN A 52 7.93 -2.85 8.47
N ILE A 53 6.97 -3.35 7.68
CA ILE A 53 6.65 -2.88 6.34
C ILE A 53 6.05 -1.46 6.30
N SER A 54 5.42 -1.01 7.39
CA SER A 54 4.84 0.33 7.51
C SER A 54 5.18 0.97 8.85
N LYS A 55 5.10 2.30 8.91
CA LYS A 55 5.27 3.06 10.15
C LYS A 55 4.25 2.65 11.21
N GLN A 56 3.01 2.42 10.80
CA GLN A 56 1.95 1.90 11.66
C GLN A 56 2.29 0.52 12.24
N THR A 57 2.87 -0.38 11.43
CA THR A 57 3.22 -1.74 11.87
C THR A 57 4.30 -1.72 12.96
N VAL A 58 5.23 -0.75 12.94
CA VAL A 58 6.18 -0.55 14.06
C VAL A 58 5.45 -0.30 15.38
N SER A 59 4.48 0.62 15.38
CA SER A 59 3.69 0.92 16.58
C SER A 59 2.84 -0.28 17.03
N ILE A 60 2.28 -1.04 16.09
CA ILE A 60 1.51 -2.26 16.39
C ILE A 60 2.39 -3.31 17.09
N VAL A 61 3.60 -3.55 16.58
CA VAL A 61 4.54 -4.52 17.19
C VAL A 61 4.95 -4.08 18.60
N LYS A 62 5.24 -2.79 18.79
CA LYS A 62 5.55 -2.24 20.13
C LYS A 62 4.38 -2.41 21.10
N GLU A 63 3.15 -2.23 20.64
CA GLU A 63 1.96 -2.43 21.48
C GLU A 63 1.76 -3.91 21.87
N VAL A 64 1.99 -4.84 20.96
CA VAL A 64 1.95 -6.28 21.25
C VAL A 64 3.04 -6.66 22.25
N ALA A 65 4.26 -6.15 22.06
CA ALA A 65 5.42 -6.46 22.88
C ALA A 65 5.55 -5.59 24.14
N LYS A 66 4.48 -4.93 24.61
CA LYS A 66 4.53 -3.99 25.75
C LYS A 66 5.08 -4.59 27.07
N ASN A 67 4.92 -5.88 27.27
CA ASN A 67 5.47 -6.59 28.44
C ASN A 67 6.98 -6.85 28.34
N LYS A 68 7.53 -6.80 27.12
CA LYS A 68 8.95 -6.91 26.80
C LYS A 68 9.31 -5.85 25.76
N PRO A 69 9.47 -4.57 26.19
CA PRO A 69 9.60 -3.45 25.29
C PRO A 69 10.72 -3.63 24.27
N ARG A 70 10.39 -3.35 23.01
CA ARG A 70 11.31 -3.33 21.89
C ARG A 70 12.07 -2.01 21.83
N THR A 71 13.27 -2.07 21.31
CA THR A 71 14.16 -0.93 21.09
C THR A 71 14.19 -0.56 19.61
N ASP A 72 14.76 0.61 19.28
CA ASP A 72 14.87 1.07 17.89
C ASP A 72 15.81 0.21 17.03
N TRP A 73 16.61 -0.67 17.61
CA TRP A 73 17.48 -1.55 16.82
C TRP A 73 16.86 -2.93 16.53
N ASP A 74 15.89 -3.39 17.33
CA ASP A 74 15.25 -4.70 17.19
C ASP A 74 13.79 -4.63 16.71
N CYS A 75 13.28 -3.42 16.54
CA CYS A 75 11.97 -3.15 15.93
C CYS A 75 12.07 -1.91 15.03
N THR A 76 12.33 -2.14 13.75
CA THR A 76 12.68 -1.08 12.80
C THR A 76 11.60 -0.90 11.73
N TYR A 77 11.58 0.27 11.08
CA TYR A 77 10.79 0.53 9.88
C TYR A 77 11.60 0.16 8.63
N LEU A 78 11.04 -0.67 7.78
CA LEU A 78 11.62 -1.08 6.50
C LEU A 78 10.50 -1.29 5.47
N PRO A 79 10.11 -0.27 4.70
CA PRO A 79 9.09 -0.41 3.66
C PRO A 79 9.59 -1.26 2.49
N HIS A 80 8.67 -1.74 1.66
CA HIS A 80 9.06 -2.36 0.40
C HIS A 80 9.78 -1.36 -0.51
N GLY A 81 10.76 -1.86 -1.25
CA GLY A 81 11.49 -1.10 -2.24
C GLY A 81 11.01 -1.41 -3.66
N ILE A 82 10.55 -0.40 -4.37
CA ILE A 82 10.21 -0.50 -5.78
C ILE A 82 11.46 -0.18 -6.63
N ASN A 83 11.69 -1.00 -7.64
CA ASN A 83 12.86 -0.82 -8.50
C ASN A 83 12.61 0.28 -9.53
N GLU A 84 13.31 1.39 -9.37
CA GLU A 84 13.24 2.58 -10.22
C GLU A 84 13.69 2.36 -11.66
N LYS A 85 14.36 1.23 -11.97
CA LYS A 85 14.73 0.83 -13.33
C LYS A 85 13.59 0.13 -14.06
N PHE A 86 12.61 -0.40 -13.34
CA PHE A 86 11.46 -1.07 -13.90
C PHE A 86 10.22 -0.17 -13.95
N PHE A 87 10.09 0.72 -12.97
CA PHE A 87 9.00 1.69 -12.91
C PHE A 87 9.58 3.10 -13.00
N TYR A 88 9.31 3.77 -14.10
CA TYR A 88 9.86 5.08 -14.43
C TYR A 88 8.92 5.85 -15.36
N PRO A 89 8.96 7.20 -15.34
CA PRO A 89 8.24 8.03 -16.29
C PRO A 89 8.76 7.83 -17.71
N ILE A 90 7.87 7.55 -18.65
CA ILE A 90 8.21 7.37 -20.06
C ILE A 90 8.15 8.71 -20.78
N ASP A 91 9.23 9.06 -21.47
CA ASP A 91 9.30 10.26 -22.30
C ASP A 91 8.29 10.17 -23.46
N LYS A 92 7.41 11.16 -23.57
CA LYS A 92 6.39 11.22 -24.63
C LYS A 92 6.97 11.33 -26.06
N PHE A 93 8.20 11.78 -26.18
CA PHE A 93 8.90 11.89 -27.47
C PHE A 93 9.76 10.66 -27.76
N GLY A 94 9.89 9.73 -26.81
CA GLY A 94 10.69 8.52 -26.94
C GLY A 94 9.99 7.42 -27.76
N GLU A 95 10.79 6.50 -28.30
CA GLU A 95 10.28 5.34 -29.06
C GLU A 95 9.38 4.43 -28.20
N GLU A 96 9.65 4.33 -26.91
CA GLU A 96 8.85 3.52 -25.99
C GLU A 96 7.41 4.03 -25.85
N PHE A 97 7.20 5.34 -25.97
CA PHE A 97 5.85 5.92 -25.90
C PHE A 97 4.94 5.47 -27.04
N LYS A 98 5.48 5.13 -28.20
CA LYS A 98 4.70 4.51 -29.28
C LYS A 98 4.10 3.17 -28.86
N GLN A 99 4.86 2.38 -28.09
CA GLN A 99 4.39 1.09 -27.58
C GLN A 99 3.30 1.29 -26.51
N VAL A 100 3.45 2.30 -25.64
CA VAL A 100 2.41 2.68 -24.68
C VAL A 100 1.11 3.06 -25.40
N ASN A 101 1.19 3.89 -26.44
CA ASN A 101 0.02 4.26 -27.22
C ASN A 101 -0.63 3.08 -27.94
N THR A 102 0.17 2.14 -28.48
CA THR A 102 -0.34 0.91 -29.10
C THR A 102 -1.10 0.08 -28.05
N LEU A 103 -0.54 -0.10 -26.87
CA LEU A 103 -1.22 -0.82 -25.80
C LEU A 103 -2.49 -0.09 -25.34
N ARG A 104 -2.44 1.22 -25.23
CA ARG A 104 -3.61 2.05 -24.91
C ARG A 104 -4.76 1.81 -25.89
N GLN A 105 -4.50 1.90 -27.19
CA GLN A 105 -5.49 1.65 -28.24
C GLN A 105 -6.07 0.23 -28.17
N GLN A 106 -5.25 -0.76 -27.85
CA GLN A 106 -5.71 -2.15 -27.70
C GLN A 106 -6.62 -2.36 -26.49
N LEU A 107 -6.43 -1.60 -25.43
CA LEU A 107 -7.13 -1.78 -24.15
C LEU A 107 -8.35 -0.89 -23.97
N THR A 108 -8.37 0.33 -24.59
CA THR A 108 -9.35 1.35 -24.22
C THR A 108 -10.19 1.91 -25.36
N ASN A 109 -9.91 1.67 -26.62
CA ASN A 109 -10.45 2.42 -27.77
C ASN A 109 -9.94 3.88 -27.90
N ASP A 110 -10.09 4.48 -29.09
CA ASP A 110 -9.34 5.68 -29.51
C ASP A 110 -9.75 7.01 -28.85
N ASN A 111 -10.94 7.10 -28.26
CA ASN A 111 -11.50 8.38 -27.79
C ASN A 111 -11.33 8.64 -26.29
N ILE A 112 -10.49 7.89 -25.59
CA ILE A 112 -10.32 8.06 -24.16
C ILE A 112 -9.27 9.15 -23.88
N GLU A 113 -9.65 10.15 -23.12
CA GLU A 113 -8.80 11.26 -22.70
C GLU A 113 -8.35 11.16 -21.23
N PHE A 114 -9.17 10.49 -20.37
CA PHE A 114 -8.87 10.33 -18.94
C PHE A 114 -9.01 8.88 -18.50
N ILE A 115 -7.95 8.34 -17.93
CA ILE A 115 -7.86 6.93 -17.48
C ILE A 115 -7.66 6.86 -15.98
N VAL A 116 -8.64 6.30 -15.27
CA VAL A 116 -8.48 5.84 -13.89
C VAL A 116 -7.97 4.41 -13.92
N PHE A 117 -6.87 4.15 -13.26
CA PHE A 117 -6.24 2.83 -13.25
C PHE A 117 -6.36 2.16 -11.90
N TYR A 118 -6.70 0.87 -11.90
CA TYR A 118 -6.75 0.01 -10.73
C TYR A 118 -5.89 -1.22 -10.96
N ASN A 119 -4.93 -1.50 -10.06
CA ASN A 119 -4.07 -2.66 -10.10
C ASN A 119 -4.02 -3.36 -8.75
N ASN A 120 -4.88 -4.33 -8.55
CA ASN A 120 -4.93 -5.19 -7.37
C ASN A 120 -5.60 -6.53 -7.71
N ARG A 121 -5.39 -7.54 -6.88
CA ARG A 121 -6.15 -8.78 -6.95
C ARG A 121 -7.62 -8.53 -6.62
N ASN A 122 -8.53 -9.19 -7.33
CA ASN A 122 -9.97 -9.16 -7.04
C ASN A 122 -10.25 -10.02 -5.79
N ILE A 123 -10.07 -9.44 -4.61
CA ILE A 123 -10.42 -10.05 -3.33
C ILE A 123 -11.14 -9.04 -2.44
N ARG A 124 -11.94 -9.53 -1.48
CA ARG A 124 -12.83 -8.73 -0.65
C ARG A 124 -12.18 -7.44 -0.09
N ARG A 125 -11.02 -7.55 0.56
CA ARG A 125 -10.37 -6.39 1.20
C ARG A 125 -9.85 -5.32 0.22
N LYS A 126 -9.74 -5.64 -1.06
CA LYS A 126 -9.29 -4.69 -2.11
C LYS A 126 -10.44 -3.86 -2.70
N LEU A 127 -11.67 -4.19 -2.37
CA LEU A 127 -12.88 -3.43 -2.70
C LEU A 127 -13.01 -3.05 -4.18
N PRO A 128 -12.73 -3.95 -5.16
CA PRO A 128 -12.76 -3.60 -6.58
C PRO A 128 -14.16 -3.20 -7.08
N GLY A 129 -15.22 -3.70 -6.45
CA GLY A 129 -16.61 -3.29 -6.75
C GLY A 129 -16.86 -1.82 -6.37
N ASP A 130 -16.35 -1.40 -5.20
CA ASP A 130 -16.48 0.00 -4.74
C ASP A 130 -15.68 0.95 -5.64
N VAL A 131 -14.56 0.49 -6.25
CA VAL A 131 -13.83 1.26 -7.27
C VAL A 131 -14.68 1.51 -8.52
N ILE A 132 -15.47 0.52 -8.96
CA ILE A 132 -16.41 0.70 -10.09
C ILE A 132 -17.49 1.73 -9.72
N LEU A 133 -18.04 1.68 -8.49
CA LEU A 133 -19.02 2.66 -8.01
C LEU A 133 -18.39 4.07 -7.86
N ALA A 134 -17.16 4.17 -7.41
CA ALA A 134 -16.44 5.44 -7.34
C ALA A 134 -16.25 6.06 -8.73
N PHE A 135 -15.86 5.25 -9.71
CA PHE A 135 -15.75 5.70 -11.09
C PHE A 135 -17.10 6.12 -11.66
N LYS A 136 -18.17 5.35 -11.38
CA LYS A 136 -19.54 5.74 -11.73
C LYS A 136 -19.91 7.10 -11.14
N HIS A 137 -19.71 7.30 -9.84
CA HIS A 137 -20.02 8.56 -9.15
C HIS A 137 -19.25 9.75 -9.75
N PHE A 138 -17.99 9.53 -10.10
CA PHE A 138 -17.20 10.53 -10.82
C PHE A 138 -17.85 10.89 -12.18
N CYS A 139 -18.20 9.88 -12.98
CA CYS A 139 -18.82 10.10 -14.29
C CYS A 139 -20.22 10.72 -14.20
N ASP A 140 -21.00 10.40 -13.17
CA ASP A 140 -22.34 11.00 -12.92
C ASP A 140 -22.27 12.53 -12.72
N GLN A 141 -21.09 13.09 -12.39
CA GLN A 141 -20.85 14.52 -12.23
C GLN A 141 -20.43 15.23 -13.53
N LEU A 142 -20.27 14.49 -14.62
CA LEU A 142 -19.85 14.99 -15.93
C LEU A 142 -21.03 15.05 -16.90
N SER A 143 -20.87 15.82 -17.97
CA SER A 143 -21.73 15.67 -19.14
C SER A 143 -21.50 14.31 -19.78
N LYS A 144 -22.49 13.81 -20.53
CA LYS A 144 -22.34 12.53 -21.24
C LYS A 144 -21.14 12.52 -22.18
N GLU A 145 -20.89 13.63 -22.88
CA GLU A 145 -19.77 13.74 -23.80
C GLU A 145 -18.42 13.66 -23.09
N GLU A 146 -18.28 14.28 -21.90
CA GLU A 146 -17.08 14.19 -21.08
C GLU A 146 -16.90 12.79 -20.48
N ALA A 147 -17.97 12.19 -19.95
CA ALA A 147 -17.93 10.83 -19.39
C ALA A 147 -17.57 9.79 -20.47
N ASP A 148 -18.02 9.96 -21.72
CA ASP A 148 -17.67 9.10 -22.85
C ASP A 148 -16.17 9.13 -23.21
N LYS A 149 -15.42 10.11 -22.72
CA LYS A 149 -13.98 10.25 -22.89
C LYS A 149 -13.18 9.72 -21.70
N CYS A 150 -13.86 9.21 -20.67
CA CYS A 150 -13.26 8.64 -19.47
C CYS A 150 -13.39 7.11 -19.45
N CYS A 151 -12.42 6.43 -18.86
CA CYS A 151 -12.55 5.01 -18.57
C CYS A 151 -11.89 4.61 -17.24
N LEU A 152 -12.41 3.53 -16.65
CA LEU A 152 -11.76 2.78 -15.60
C LEU A 152 -11.06 1.57 -16.22
N LEU A 153 -9.74 1.51 -16.13
CA LEU A 153 -8.95 0.36 -16.55
C LEU A 153 -8.56 -0.47 -15.33
N MET A 154 -9.03 -1.69 -15.24
CA MET A 154 -8.77 -2.60 -14.12
C MET A 154 -7.81 -3.72 -14.55
N HIS A 155 -6.57 -3.68 -14.06
CA HIS A 155 -5.63 -4.80 -14.19
C HIS A 155 -5.85 -5.75 -13.02
N THR A 156 -6.71 -6.72 -13.24
CA THR A 156 -7.13 -7.69 -12.23
C THR A 156 -7.80 -8.88 -12.90
N GLN A 157 -7.94 -9.98 -12.16
CA GLN A 157 -8.78 -11.09 -12.57
C GLN A 157 -10.26 -10.69 -12.48
N PRO A 158 -11.02 -10.62 -13.59
CA PRO A 158 -12.38 -10.10 -13.55
C PRO A 158 -13.33 -10.95 -12.69
N ARG A 159 -13.03 -12.24 -12.55
CA ARG A 159 -13.72 -13.19 -11.66
C ARG A 159 -12.71 -13.91 -10.80
N ASP A 160 -12.85 -13.83 -9.49
CA ASP A 160 -12.02 -14.53 -8.51
C ASP A 160 -12.96 -15.15 -7.44
N GLU A 161 -12.74 -16.37 -7.07
CA GLU A 161 -13.56 -17.08 -6.08
C GLU A 161 -13.48 -16.45 -4.67
N ASN A 162 -12.41 -15.68 -4.38
CA ASN A 162 -12.24 -14.92 -3.15
C ASN A 162 -12.69 -13.46 -3.28
N GLY A 163 -13.26 -13.08 -4.42
CA GLY A 163 -13.68 -11.74 -4.78
C GLY A 163 -15.12 -11.69 -5.29
N THR A 164 -15.30 -11.07 -6.46
CA THR A 164 -16.62 -10.92 -7.09
C THR A 164 -16.54 -11.06 -8.61
N ASP A 165 -17.70 -11.16 -9.28
CA ASP A 165 -17.84 -11.07 -10.75
C ASP A 165 -17.90 -9.58 -11.15
N LEU A 166 -16.74 -8.99 -11.42
CA LEU A 166 -16.64 -7.56 -11.76
C LEU A 166 -17.36 -7.19 -13.08
N PRO A 167 -17.34 -8.01 -14.15
CA PRO A 167 -18.18 -7.76 -15.33
C PRO A 167 -19.67 -7.62 -15.00
N VAL A 168 -20.21 -8.44 -14.10
CA VAL A 168 -21.61 -8.32 -13.66
C VAL A 168 -21.81 -7.03 -12.89
N VAL A 169 -20.90 -6.67 -11.99
CA VAL A 169 -20.96 -5.39 -11.24
C VAL A 169 -20.95 -4.21 -12.21
N ALA A 170 -20.01 -4.16 -13.16
CA ALA A 170 -19.90 -3.08 -14.13
C ALA A 170 -21.15 -2.96 -15.00
N ASN A 171 -21.61 -4.07 -15.59
CA ASN A 171 -22.75 -4.09 -16.51
C ASN A 171 -24.09 -3.78 -15.82
N THR A 172 -24.19 -4.05 -14.51
CA THR A 172 -25.45 -3.85 -13.76
C THR A 172 -25.50 -2.51 -13.07
N LEU A 173 -24.38 -2.08 -12.45
CA LEU A 173 -24.35 -0.91 -11.59
C LEU A 173 -23.74 0.34 -12.27
N ALA A 174 -22.96 0.16 -13.33
CA ALA A 174 -22.34 1.23 -14.10
C ALA A 174 -22.48 1.00 -15.64
N PRO A 175 -23.69 0.65 -16.18
CA PRO A 175 -23.86 0.20 -17.57
C PRO A 175 -23.53 1.27 -18.61
N ASP A 176 -23.61 2.54 -18.23
CA ASP A 176 -23.41 3.68 -19.14
C ASP A 176 -21.94 4.11 -19.24
N TYR A 177 -21.04 3.49 -18.46
CA TYR A 177 -19.65 3.92 -18.35
C TYR A 177 -18.66 2.84 -18.77
N LYS A 178 -17.49 3.28 -19.22
CA LYS A 178 -16.47 2.40 -19.80
C LYS A 178 -15.58 1.81 -18.70
N VAL A 179 -15.79 0.53 -18.41
CA VAL A 179 -14.94 -0.27 -17.50
C VAL A 179 -14.25 -1.34 -18.32
N TYR A 180 -12.92 -1.28 -18.42
CA TYR A 180 -12.11 -2.22 -19.18
C TYR A 180 -11.30 -3.12 -18.23
N PHE A 181 -11.14 -4.37 -18.62
CA PHE A 181 -10.36 -5.34 -17.85
C PHE A 181 -9.13 -5.78 -18.62
N SER A 182 -7.98 -5.69 -17.95
CA SER A 182 -6.71 -6.27 -18.36
C SER A 182 -6.42 -7.48 -17.47
N ASP A 183 -6.75 -8.67 -17.95
CA ASP A 183 -6.66 -9.92 -17.21
C ASP A 183 -5.44 -10.79 -17.57
N LYS A 184 -4.72 -10.40 -18.61
CA LYS A 184 -3.51 -11.10 -19.04
C LYS A 184 -2.35 -10.79 -18.13
N LYS A 185 -1.56 -11.80 -17.82
CA LYS A 185 -0.29 -11.60 -17.11
C LYS A 185 0.63 -10.72 -17.98
N LEU A 186 1.00 -9.58 -17.45
CA LEU A 186 1.93 -8.64 -18.07
C LEU A 186 3.34 -8.83 -17.47
N ASP A 187 4.35 -8.54 -18.27
CA ASP A 187 5.69 -8.35 -17.72
C ASP A 187 5.81 -6.98 -17.04
N THR A 188 6.90 -6.78 -16.31
CA THR A 188 7.12 -5.54 -15.54
C THR A 188 7.16 -4.29 -16.41
N LYS A 189 7.69 -4.42 -17.64
CA LYS A 189 7.75 -3.31 -18.59
C LYS A 189 6.36 -2.91 -19.09
N GLN A 190 5.55 -3.90 -19.45
CA GLN A 190 4.15 -3.68 -19.85
C GLN A 190 3.33 -3.08 -18.70
N LEU A 191 3.58 -3.53 -17.47
CA LEU A 191 2.93 -2.96 -16.29
C LEU A 191 3.32 -1.49 -16.09
N ASN A 192 4.60 -1.14 -16.28
CA ASN A 192 5.03 0.25 -16.27
C ASN A 192 4.31 1.09 -17.35
N TRP A 193 4.02 0.50 -18.51
CA TRP A 193 3.23 1.20 -19.54
C TRP A 193 1.81 1.51 -19.09
N LEU A 194 1.16 0.59 -18.34
CA LEU A 194 -0.18 0.84 -17.79
C LEU A 194 -0.18 2.03 -16.83
N TYR A 195 0.82 2.14 -15.96
CA TYR A 195 0.95 3.30 -15.08
C TYR A 195 1.20 4.59 -15.86
N ASN A 196 2.05 4.56 -16.88
CA ASN A 196 2.36 5.75 -17.70
C ASN A 196 1.22 6.20 -18.60
N MET A 197 0.27 5.33 -18.96
CA MET A 197 -0.91 5.72 -19.74
C MET A 197 -2.07 6.18 -18.86
N ALA A 198 -2.04 5.90 -17.57
CA ALA A 198 -3.06 6.33 -16.63
C ALA A 198 -2.89 7.81 -16.23
N ASP A 199 -3.99 8.47 -15.96
CA ASP A 199 -4.01 9.83 -15.40
C ASP A 199 -3.96 9.81 -13.87
N VAL A 200 -4.51 8.76 -13.26
CA VAL A 200 -4.51 8.52 -11.82
C VAL A 200 -4.65 7.03 -11.52
N THR A 201 -3.97 6.55 -10.47
CA THR A 201 -4.16 5.19 -9.95
C THR A 201 -4.95 5.24 -8.65
N ILE A 202 -5.93 4.34 -8.50
CA ILE A 202 -6.80 4.28 -7.32
C ILE A 202 -6.59 2.99 -6.52
N ASN A 203 -6.54 3.10 -5.19
CA ASN A 203 -6.54 1.97 -4.26
C ASN A 203 -7.46 2.26 -3.06
N MET A 204 -8.59 1.57 -3.01
CA MET A 204 -9.59 1.68 -1.95
C MET A 204 -9.51 0.54 -0.92
N ALA A 205 -8.42 -0.23 -0.91
CA ALA A 205 -8.29 -1.37 -0.01
C ALA A 205 -8.63 -0.99 1.45
N SER A 206 -9.39 -1.86 2.13
CA SER A 206 -9.78 -1.65 3.53
C SER A 206 -8.67 -1.94 4.53
N ASN A 207 -7.63 -2.63 4.09
CA ASN A 207 -6.34 -2.77 4.75
C ASN A 207 -5.25 -3.16 3.74
N GLU A 208 -4.05 -2.66 3.98
CA GLU A 208 -2.92 -2.80 3.07
C GLU A 208 -1.60 -2.70 3.83
N GLY A 209 -0.78 -3.74 3.76
CA GLY A 209 0.55 -3.71 4.41
C GLY A 209 1.47 -2.64 3.84
N PHE A 210 1.47 -2.47 2.51
CA PHE A 210 2.29 -1.47 1.83
C PHE A 210 1.56 -0.75 0.68
N GLY A 211 0.98 -1.51 -0.27
CA GLY A 211 0.38 -0.95 -1.47
C GLY A 211 1.38 -0.87 -2.63
N LEU A 212 1.84 -2.03 -3.13
CA LEU A 212 2.80 -2.10 -4.24
C LEU A 212 2.32 -1.30 -5.45
N GLY A 213 1.07 -1.50 -5.89
CA GLY A 213 0.55 -0.88 -7.10
C GLY A 213 0.52 0.66 -7.06
N THR A 214 0.27 1.26 -5.91
CA THR A 214 0.30 2.73 -5.78
C THR A 214 1.71 3.28 -5.69
N CYS A 215 2.63 2.57 -5.05
CA CYS A 215 4.04 2.95 -5.06
C CYS A 215 4.68 2.80 -6.46
N GLU A 216 4.34 1.75 -7.19
CA GLU A 216 4.73 1.57 -8.61
C GLU A 216 4.19 2.71 -9.49
N SER A 217 2.95 3.13 -9.23
CA SER A 217 2.33 4.29 -9.89
C SER A 217 3.12 5.58 -9.65
N LEU A 218 3.46 5.87 -8.39
CA LEU A 218 4.29 7.03 -8.04
C LEU A 218 5.69 6.94 -8.65
N MET A 219 6.30 5.75 -8.66
CA MET A 219 7.59 5.53 -9.36
C MET A 219 7.50 5.82 -10.86
N ALA A 220 6.37 5.52 -11.49
CA ALA A 220 6.10 5.83 -12.89
C ALA A 220 5.73 7.30 -13.13
N GLY A 221 5.60 8.11 -12.08
CA GLY A 221 5.23 9.53 -12.16
C GLY A 221 3.72 9.77 -12.34
N THR A 222 2.89 8.81 -11.92
CA THR A 222 1.42 8.91 -11.98
C THR A 222 0.84 9.11 -10.59
N PRO A 223 0.02 10.15 -10.36
CA PRO A 223 -0.56 10.45 -9.05
C PRO A 223 -1.59 9.41 -8.61
N ILE A 224 -1.95 9.44 -7.33
CA ILE A 224 -2.77 8.41 -6.71
C ILE A 224 -3.99 8.95 -5.96
N VAL A 225 -5.00 8.08 -5.84
CA VAL A 225 -6.11 8.21 -4.89
C VAL A 225 -6.05 6.98 -3.98
N VAL A 226 -5.93 7.17 -2.67
CA VAL A 226 -5.74 6.05 -1.74
C VAL A 226 -6.57 6.19 -0.47
N ASN A 227 -7.06 5.06 0.02
CA ASN A 227 -7.64 4.98 1.37
C ASN A 227 -6.54 5.16 2.43
N VAL A 228 -6.82 5.97 3.46
CA VAL A 228 -5.89 6.24 4.56
C VAL A 228 -5.90 5.06 5.54
N THR A 229 -5.20 3.99 5.18
CA THR A 229 -5.08 2.77 6.00
C THR A 229 -3.72 2.10 5.81
N GLY A 230 -3.22 1.40 6.82
CA GLY A 230 -1.99 0.62 6.75
C GLY A 230 -0.81 1.36 6.12
N GLY A 231 -0.07 0.68 5.25
CA GLY A 231 1.07 1.24 4.54
C GLY A 231 0.74 2.27 3.45
N LEU A 232 -0.53 2.39 3.03
CA LEU A 232 -0.94 3.47 2.12
C LEU A 232 -0.78 4.85 2.76
N GLN A 233 -0.87 4.96 4.10
CA GLN A 233 -0.61 6.19 4.84
C GLN A 233 0.82 6.70 4.60
N ASP A 234 1.79 5.79 4.51
CA ASP A 234 3.20 6.14 4.32
C ASP A 234 3.45 6.76 2.93
N GLN A 235 2.64 6.40 1.93
CA GLN A 235 2.72 6.93 0.56
C GLN A 235 2.07 8.31 0.41
N CYS A 236 1.26 8.74 1.39
CA CYS A 236 0.64 10.06 1.38
C CYS A 236 1.64 11.19 1.65
N GLY A 237 2.82 10.89 2.19
CA GLY A 237 3.79 11.93 2.55
C GLY A 237 3.26 12.88 3.61
N PHE A 238 2.57 12.36 4.63
CA PHE A 238 2.02 13.17 5.71
C PHE A 238 3.09 13.99 6.42
N LYS A 239 2.76 15.26 6.65
CA LYS A 239 3.54 16.18 7.49
C LYS A 239 2.63 16.69 8.60
N LEU A 240 3.19 16.74 9.80
CA LEU A 240 2.56 17.36 10.96
C LEU A 240 3.43 18.54 11.40
N ASN A 241 2.85 19.75 11.44
CA ASN A 241 3.62 21.00 11.67
C ASN A 241 4.81 21.13 10.71
N ASP A 242 4.58 20.93 9.40
CA ASP A 242 5.56 21.01 8.30
C ASP A 242 6.71 19.98 8.35
N LYS A 243 6.68 19.01 9.27
CA LYS A 243 7.68 17.93 9.36
C LYS A 243 7.10 16.61 8.92
N PHE A 244 7.85 15.87 8.11
CA PHE A 244 7.45 14.52 7.72
C PHE A 244 7.25 13.64 8.96
N VAL A 245 6.10 12.95 8.98
CA VAL A 245 5.77 11.98 10.03
C VAL A 245 6.68 10.77 9.90
N THR A 246 7.35 10.44 10.99
CA THR A 246 8.23 9.26 11.09
C THR A 246 7.53 8.08 11.79
N TYR A 247 8.14 6.91 11.79
CA TYR A 247 7.58 5.76 12.52
C TYR A 247 7.53 5.98 14.05
N LYS A 248 8.35 6.91 14.61
CA LYS A 248 8.34 7.25 16.03
C LYS A 248 7.09 8.05 16.42
N ASP A 249 6.61 8.88 15.51
CA ASP A 249 5.41 9.67 15.75
C ASP A 249 4.17 8.78 15.85
N TYR A 250 4.19 7.59 15.22
CA TYR A 250 3.11 6.62 15.31
C TYR A 250 2.95 5.98 16.70
N ASP A 251 3.91 6.13 17.60
CA ASP A 251 3.74 5.71 19.00
C ASP A 251 2.62 6.53 19.68
N GLU A 252 2.38 7.77 19.25
CA GLU A 252 1.29 8.65 19.73
C GLU A 252 0.11 8.69 18.76
N ILE A 253 0.38 8.79 17.45
CA ILE A 253 -0.64 8.91 16.40
C ILE A 253 -1.44 7.60 16.28
N LYS A 254 -0.80 6.44 16.41
CA LYS A 254 -1.29 5.09 16.16
C LYS A 254 -1.68 4.84 14.69
N SER A 255 -2.55 5.68 14.14
CA SER A 255 -2.94 5.65 12.72
C SER A 255 -3.66 6.95 12.36
N PHE A 256 -3.61 7.34 11.09
CA PHE A 256 -4.37 8.49 10.55
C PHE A 256 -5.81 8.11 10.12
N HIS A 257 -6.25 6.89 10.35
CA HIS A 257 -7.59 6.43 9.94
C HIS A 257 -8.76 7.19 10.57
N ASP A 258 -8.58 7.84 11.72
CA ASP A 258 -9.65 8.60 12.37
C ASP A 258 -9.89 9.93 11.65
N ASP A 259 -10.85 9.94 10.72
CA ASP A 259 -11.23 11.10 9.93
C ASP A 259 -11.61 12.31 10.79
N ARG A 260 -12.28 12.10 11.93
CA ARG A 260 -12.73 13.17 12.83
C ARG A 260 -11.57 13.93 13.46
N LYS A 261 -10.45 13.24 13.68
CA LYS A 261 -9.26 13.81 14.31
C LYS A 261 -8.33 14.45 13.28
N TRP A 262 -8.21 13.85 12.09
CA TRP A 262 -7.10 14.15 11.18
C TRP A 262 -7.52 14.84 9.89
N LYS A 263 -8.69 14.52 9.32
CA LYS A 263 -9.14 15.06 8.04
C LYS A 263 -9.12 16.59 7.99
N ASP A 264 -9.59 17.23 9.05
CA ASP A 264 -9.73 18.69 9.16
C ASP A 264 -8.67 19.30 10.08
N ASN A 265 -7.62 18.56 10.43
CA ASN A 265 -6.54 19.09 11.25
C ASN A 265 -5.68 20.06 10.42
N PRO A 266 -5.62 21.37 10.78
CA PRO A 266 -4.89 22.36 10.02
C PRO A 266 -3.37 22.14 10.02
N ASP A 267 -2.85 21.42 11.01
CA ASP A 267 -1.43 21.12 11.13
C ASP A 267 -1.00 19.90 10.33
N LEU A 268 -1.97 19.14 9.78
CA LEU A 268 -1.71 17.97 8.94
C LEU A 268 -1.79 18.34 7.46
N THR A 269 -0.71 18.08 6.74
CA THR A 269 -0.65 18.21 5.29
C THR A 269 -0.16 16.92 4.64
N TRP A 270 -0.32 16.79 3.33
CA TRP A 270 0.13 15.65 2.54
C TRP A 270 0.67 16.09 1.19
N GLY A 271 1.26 15.16 0.45
CA GLY A 271 1.87 15.46 -0.83
C GLY A 271 0.86 15.82 -1.91
N ASP A 272 1.26 16.68 -2.84
CA ASP A 272 0.43 17.10 -3.99
C ASP A 272 0.08 15.94 -4.92
N TRP A 273 0.84 14.85 -4.87
CA TRP A 273 0.68 13.65 -5.71
C TRP A 273 -0.44 12.71 -5.27
N VAL A 274 -1.07 12.98 -4.13
CA VAL A 274 -2.08 12.10 -3.56
C VAL A 274 -3.36 12.86 -3.21
N LYS A 275 -4.50 12.22 -3.48
CA LYS A 275 -5.80 12.59 -2.91
C LYS A 275 -6.19 11.51 -1.92
N PRO A 276 -6.00 11.74 -0.60
CA PRO A 276 -6.36 10.76 0.42
C PRO A 276 -7.88 10.66 0.58
N ILE A 277 -8.36 9.43 0.75
CA ILE A 277 -9.75 9.14 1.13
C ILE A 277 -9.71 8.65 2.58
N TRP A 278 -10.52 9.25 3.43
CA TRP A 278 -10.55 8.91 4.83
C TRP A 278 -11.58 7.82 5.11
N PRO A 279 -11.23 6.78 5.91
CA PRO A 279 -12.19 5.77 6.30
C PRO A 279 -13.40 6.38 7.02
N SER A 280 -14.59 6.08 6.54
CA SER A 280 -15.85 6.52 7.16
C SER A 280 -16.42 5.47 8.10
N ASN A 281 -15.96 4.23 7.99
CA ASN A 281 -16.37 3.11 8.85
C ASN A 281 -15.17 2.18 9.09
N ARG A 282 -15.05 1.74 10.32
CA ARG A 282 -14.11 0.71 10.74
C ARG A 282 -14.88 -0.47 11.32
N SER A 283 -14.74 -1.63 10.73
CA SER A 283 -15.40 -2.85 11.18
C SER A 283 -14.40 -3.94 11.55
N LEU A 284 -14.71 -4.69 12.62
CA LEU A 284 -13.90 -5.83 13.03
C LEU A 284 -14.20 -7.02 12.12
N GLN A 285 -13.14 -7.58 11.53
CA GLN A 285 -13.19 -8.78 10.71
C GLN A 285 -12.25 -9.83 11.28
N GLY A 286 -12.35 -11.06 10.78
CA GLY A 286 -11.45 -12.11 11.23
C GLY A 286 -11.64 -13.43 10.49
N SER A 287 -10.77 -14.35 10.81
CA SER A 287 -10.79 -15.76 10.42
C SER A 287 -10.17 -16.57 11.55
N ILE A 288 -10.25 -17.90 11.49
CA ILE A 288 -9.62 -18.74 12.51
C ILE A 288 -8.12 -18.41 12.70
N PRO A 289 -7.31 -18.27 11.62
CA PRO A 289 -5.90 -17.93 11.78
C PRO A 289 -5.64 -16.45 12.09
N THR A 290 -6.58 -15.55 11.82
CA THR A 290 -6.49 -14.12 12.13
C THR A 290 -7.74 -13.72 12.90
N PRO A 291 -7.79 -13.96 14.25
CA PRO A 291 -9.02 -13.84 15.02
C PRO A 291 -9.69 -12.47 14.93
N TYR A 292 -8.91 -11.42 14.72
CA TYR A 292 -9.42 -10.07 14.54
C TYR A 292 -8.43 -9.19 13.77
N ILE A 293 -8.97 -8.32 12.94
CA ILE A 293 -8.30 -7.19 12.28
C ILE A 293 -9.38 -6.18 11.90
N PHE A 294 -9.05 -4.88 11.82
CA PHE A 294 -9.98 -3.91 11.30
C PHE A 294 -10.00 -3.90 9.77
N ASP A 295 -11.19 -3.72 9.20
CA ASP A 295 -11.41 -3.23 7.85
C ASP A 295 -11.72 -1.73 7.94
N ASP A 296 -10.84 -0.89 7.42
CA ASP A 296 -11.00 0.55 7.28
C ASP A 296 -11.67 0.86 5.95
N ARG A 297 -12.99 1.07 5.95
CA ARG A 297 -13.76 1.29 4.73
C ARG A 297 -13.98 2.76 4.45
N CYS A 298 -13.52 3.23 3.32
CA CYS A 298 -13.89 4.54 2.79
C CYS A 298 -15.18 4.45 1.96
N ARG A 299 -15.83 5.58 1.78
CA ARG A 299 -17.01 5.71 0.92
C ARG A 299 -16.58 5.76 -0.54
N TRP A 300 -17.33 5.09 -1.41
CA TRP A 300 -17.07 5.12 -2.85
C TRP A 300 -17.39 6.49 -3.48
N ASP A 301 -18.37 7.24 -2.95
CA ASP A 301 -18.69 8.59 -3.41
C ASP A 301 -17.55 9.58 -3.05
N ASP A 302 -16.99 9.54 -1.84
CA ASP A 302 -15.80 10.33 -1.49
C ASP A 302 -14.62 10.00 -2.43
N ALA A 303 -14.44 8.74 -2.80
CA ALA A 303 -13.41 8.31 -3.75
C ALA A 303 -13.67 8.87 -5.16
N GLY A 304 -14.93 8.87 -5.60
CA GLY A 304 -15.33 9.46 -6.88
C GLY A 304 -15.10 10.97 -6.93
N ASP A 305 -15.34 11.68 -5.82
CA ASP A 305 -15.02 13.11 -5.71
C ASP A 305 -13.50 13.35 -5.82
N LYS A 306 -12.66 12.48 -5.27
CA LYS A 306 -11.20 12.57 -5.41
C LYS A 306 -10.72 12.30 -6.85
N ILE A 307 -11.40 11.40 -7.57
CA ILE A 307 -11.16 11.22 -9.01
C ILE A 307 -11.53 12.51 -9.76
N LYS A 308 -12.68 13.14 -9.42
CA LYS A 308 -13.11 14.40 -10.03
C LYS A 308 -12.12 15.54 -9.78
N GLU A 309 -11.56 15.65 -8.58
CA GLU A 309 -10.51 16.62 -8.29
C GLU A 309 -9.28 16.44 -9.18
N TRP A 310 -8.90 15.19 -9.53
CA TRP A 310 -7.83 14.92 -10.48
C TRP A 310 -8.23 15.22 -11.91
N TYR A 311 -9.47 14.94 -12.31
CA TYR A 311 -10.00 15.28 -13.63
C TYR A 311 -9.96 16.80 -13.87
N ASP A 312 -10.37 17.59 -12.88
CA ASP A 312 -10.36 19.05 -12.92
C ASP A 312 -8.95 19.67 -12.84
N THR A 313 -7.95 18.88 -12.46
CA THR A 313 -6.54 19.29 -12.46
C THR A 313 -5.99 19.17 -13.88
N SER A 314 -5.31 20.21 -14.40
CA SER A 314 -4.75 20.16 -15.76
C SER A 314 -3.75 19.01 -15.94
N VAL A 315 -3.59 18.52 -17.18
CA VAL A 315 -2.69 17.44 -17.53
C VAL A 315 -1.24 17.75 -17.09
N GLU A 316 -0.82 19.01 -17.26
CA GLU A 316 0.52 19.47 -16.89
C GLU A 316 0.74 19.38 -15.38
N LYS A 317 -0.24 19.86 -14.60
CA LYS A 317 -0.18 19.78 -13.13
C LYS A 317 -0.25 18.34 -12.63
N ARG A 318 -1.11 17.50 -13.21
CA ARG A 318 -1.14 16.06 -12.83
C ARG A 318 0.23 15.41 -12.99
N LYS A 319 0.94 15.73 -14.10
CA LYS A 319 2.29 15.23 -14.35
C LYS A 319 3.31 15.81 -13.38
N GLU A 320 3.26 17.11 -13.15
CA GLU A 320 4.14 17.75 -12.16
C GLU A 320 3.98 17.09 -10.79
N PHE A 321 2.74 16.91 -10.34
CA PHE A 321 2.44 16.29 -9.05
C PHE A 321 2.84 14.81 -9.01
N GLY A 322 2.61 14.06 -10.08
CA GLY A 322 3.08 12.69 -10.19
C GLY A 322 4.61 12.57 -10.09
N LEU A 323 5.36 13.48 -10.73
CA LEU A 323 6.83 13.53 -10.62
C LEU A 323 7.30 13.89 -9.21
N ARG A 324 6.62 14.80 -8.51
CA ARG A 324 6.88 15.06 -7.09
C ARG A 324 6.63 13.82 -6.22
N GLY A 325 5.59 13.03 -6.56
CA GLY A 325 5.36 11.73 -5.95
C GLY A 325 6.51 10.75 -6.16
N ARG A 326 7.07 10.71 -7.38
CA ARG A 326 8.28 9.93 -7.66
C ARG A 326 9.47 10.42 -6.82
N GLU A 327 9.71 11.71 -6.76
CA GLU A 327 10.78 12.28 -5.94
C GLU A 327 10.62 11.85 -4.47
N PHE A 328 9.41 11.91 -3.95
CA PHE A 328 9.12 11.49 -2.58
C PHE A 328 9.40 9.99 -2.35
N VAL A 329 8.87 9.08 -3.19
CA VAL A 329 9.09 7.63 -2.97
C VAL A 329 10.54 7.19 -3.20
N MET A 330 11.36 8.04 -3.82
CA MET A 330 12.80 7.83 -3.97
C MET A 330 13.63 8.51 -2.88
N SER A 331 13.02 9.33 -2.02
CA SER A 331 13.71 10.13 -1.00
C SER A 331 14.06 9.33 0.25
N ASP A 332 14.88 9.93 1.08
CA ASP A 332 15.29 9.41 2.39
C ASP A 332 14.12 9.38 3.39
N GLU A 333 13.15 10.29 3.22
CA GLU A 333 11.97 10.37 4.10
C GLU A 333 11.03 9.18 3.90
N SER A 334 10.90 8.69 2.68
CA SER A 334 10.02 7.56 2.35
C SER A 334 10.73 6.22 2.39
N MET A 335 11.99 6.15 1.91
CA MET A 335 12.81 4.94 1.80
C MET A 335 12.19 3.83 0.91
N MET A 336 11.30 4.20 -0.05
CA MET A 336 10.49 3.24 -0.83
C MET A 336 11.14 2.81 -2.15
N SER A 337 12.38 3.21 -2.44
CA SER A 337 13.11 2.65 -3.58
C SER A 337 13.83 1.36 -3.21
N SER A 338 14.07 0.50 -4.21
CA SER A 338 14.81 -0.75 -3.99
C SER A 338 16.21 -0.54 -3.41
N ARG A 339 16.85 0.57 -3.79
CA ARG A 339 18.15 0.97 -3.25
C ARG A 339 18.08 1.21 -1.73
N TRP A 340 17.10 1.98 -1.29
CA TRP A 340 16.90 2.27 0.14
C TRP A 340 16.53 1.02 0.92
N MET A 341 15.61 0.21 0.40
CA MET A 341 15.24 -1.06 1.04
C MET A 341 16.46 -1.96 1.24
N CYS A 342 17.26 -2.18 0.19
CA CYS A 342 18.42 -3.07 0.28
C CYS A 342 19.47 -2.54 1.27
N ASN A 343 19.78 -1.24 1.24
CA ASN A 343 20.75 -0.64 2.15
C ASN A 343 20.31 -0.74 3.61
N ASN A 344 19.09 -0.32 3.91
CA ASN A 344 18.53 -0.38 5.27
C ASN A 344 18.35 -1.81 5.76
N PHE A 345 18.01 -2.73 4.86
CA PHE A 345 17.90 -4.15 5.20
C PHE A 345 19.22 -4.71 5.72
N ILE A 346 20.32 -4.43 5.00
CA ILE A 346 21.68 -4.84 5.39
C ILE A 346 22.07 -4.14 6.70
N GLU A 347 21.89 -2.83 6.80
CA GLU A 347 22.24 -2.05 8.00
C GLU A 347 21.50 -2.55 9.25
N HIS A 348 20.20 -2.82 9.14
CA HIS A 348 19.43 -3.33 10.28
C HIS A 348 19.90 -4.74 10.71
N MET A 349 20.22 -5.59 9.75
CA MET A 349 20.74 -6.93 10.05
C MET A 349 22.12 -6.87 10.68
N ASP A 350 23.05 -6.10 10.14
CA ASP A 350 24.41 -5.93 10.68
C ASP A 350 24.37 -5.36 12.10
N ASN A 351 23.57 -4.31 12.32
CA ASN A 351 23.37 -3.73 13.65
C ASN A 351 22.75 -4.73 14.63
N ALA A 352 21.86 -5.60 14.17
CA ALA A 352 21.28 -6.64 15.00
C ALA A 352 22.30 -7.75 15.32
N PHE A 353 23.14 -8.15 14.37
CA PHE A 353 24.24 -9.12 14.63
C PHE A 353 25.22 -8.58 15.66
N ASP A 354 25.59 -7.31 15.59
CA ASP A 354 26.51 -6.67 16.54
C ASP A 354 25.96 -6.63 17.98
N LYS A 355 24.66 -6.47 18.13
CA LYS A 355 23.98 -6.32 19.43
C LYS A 355 23.43 -7.62 19.97
N TRP A 356 23.20 -8.61 19.10
CA TRP A 356 22.63 -9.89 19.49
C TRP A 356 23.55 -10.68 20.42
N LYS A 357 22.94 -11.34 21.39
CA LYS A 357 23.64 -12.27 22.30
C LYS A 357 22.91 -13.60 22.28
N PRO A 358 23.67 -14.73 22.15
CA PRO A 358 23.10 -16.05 22.24
C PRO A 358 22.28 -16.25 23.52
N ARG A 359 21.10 -16.86 23.39
CA ARG A 359 20.33 -17.26 24.59
C ARG A 359 21.12 -18.29 25.37
N LYS A 360 21.17 -18.09 26.69
CA LYS A 360 21.77 -19.09 27.59
C LYS A 360 20.89 -20.34 27.61
N ARG A 361 21.53 -21.50 27.58
CA ARG A 361 20.87 -22.79 27.79
C ARG A 361 20.29 -22.81 29.20
N TYR A 362 19.02 -23.16 29.35
CA TYR A 362 18.42 -23.37 30.65
C TYR A 362 19.02 -24.63 31.29
N SER A 363 19.45 -24.54 32.55
CA SER A 363 19.82 -25.70 33.36
C SER A 363 18.70 -25.94 34.35
N LEU A 364 18.10 -27.12 34.31
CA LEU A 364 17.17 -27.57 35.34
C LEU A 364 18.00 -28.00 36.56
N TYR A 365 17.89 -27.26 37.63
CA TYR A 365 18.41 -27.70 38.93
C TYR A 365 17.29 -28.43 39.66
N LYS A 366 17.55 -29.67 40.08
CA LYS A 366 16.69 -30.36 41.04
C LYS A 366 16.79 -29.61 42.36
N ALA A 367 15.67 -29.09 42.87
CA ALA A 367 15.58 -28.51 44.22
C ALA A 367 15.77 -29.59 45.27
#